data_68c390ebef991cbd850077252301fa48
#
_entry.id   68c390ebef991cbd850077252301fa48
#
_cell.length_a   1.000
_cell.length_b   1.000
_cell.length_c   1.000
_cell.angle_alpha   90.00
_cell.angle_beta   90.00
_cell.angle_gamma   90.00
#
_symmetry.space_group_name_H-M   'P 1'
#
loop_
_entity.id
_entity.type
_entity.pdbx_description
1 polymer ?
#
loop_
_entity_poly.entity_id
_entity_poly.type
_entity_poly.pdbx_seq_one_letter_code
_entity_poly.pdbx_strand_id
1 'polypeptide(L)'
;PCLATLTILWFAGAATAYLVGEAILNFGGADAWRYTLASTAVIGALLFLVRLGTPESPRWLLSKGRPQQAEAIIRRVYGSHFTLNNLPEQAECKHLSFASLLHSGYGKRMAFVTIFWMCSVTPVFAVYAFAPKVLEALHLSGDWASYGSIAITLLFVVGCVIATRLVNTLGRRKLLLHSFLWSGLALLLLGALRDGPSVVILLMFGAYALFIGG
;
A
#
# COMPACT_ATOMS: atom_id res chain seq x y z
N PRO A 1 -1.06 15.28 3.01
CA PRO A 1 -1.32 14.58 4.28
C PRO A 1 -2.20 13.35 4.08
N CYS A 2 -3.40 13.49 3.47
CA CYS A 2 -4.37 12.37 3.36
C CYS A 2 -3.83 11.11 2.67
N LEU A 3 -3.09 11.23 1.56
CA LEU A 3 -2.53 10.07 0.85
C LEU A 3 -1.49 9.34 1.71
N ALA A 4 -0.64 10.06 2.41
CA ALA A 4 0.35 9.47 3.31
C ALA A 4 -0.32 8.74 4.48
N THR A 5 -1.40 9.29 5.03
CA THR A 5 -2.19 8.62 6.07
C THR A 5 -2.79 7.30 5.57
N LEU A 6 -3.30 7.28 4.32
CA LEU A 6 -3.80 6.05 3.70
C LEU A 6 -2.72 4.98 3.55
N THR A 7 -1.50 5.37 3.18
CA THR A 7 -0.37 4.43 3.06
C THR A 7 0.04 3.88 4.44
N ILE A 8 0.08 4.71 5.46
CA ILE A 8 0.34 4.27 6.85
C ILE A 8 -0.72 3.26 7.30
N LEU A 9 -2.01 3.56 7.05
CA LEU A 9 -3.12 2.65 7.38
C LEU A 9 -3.06 1.34 6.59
N TRP A 10 -2.57 1.36 5.34
CA TRP A 10 -2.35 0.15 4.55
C TRP A 10 -1.35 -0.78 5.24
N PHE A 11 -0.16 -0.28 5.59
CA PHE A 11 0.86 -1.09 6.25
C PHE A 11 0.44 -1.50 7.68
N ALA A 12 -0.25 -0.63 8.41
CA ALA A 12 -0.82 -0.98 9.72
C ALA A 12 -1.87 -2.10 9.60
N GLY A 13 -2.70 -2.06 8.56
CA GLY A 13 -3.64 -3.14 8.23
C GLY A 13 -2.93 -4.45 7.92
N ALA A 14 -1.84 -4.41 7.14
CA ALA A 14 -1.02 -5.59 6.87
C ALA A 14 -0.40 -6.17 8.15
N ALA A 15 0.16 -5.32 9.03
CA ALA A 15 0.69 -5.76 10.32
C ALA A 15 -0.38 -6.42 11.19
N THR A 16 -1.58 -5.83 11.24
CA THR A 16 -2.72 -6.40 11.97
C THR A 16 -3.14 -7.75 11.39
N ALA A 17 -3.15 -7.88 10.07
CA ALA A 17 -3.49 -9.15 9.40
C ALA A 17 -2.48 -10.26 9.74
N TYR A 18 -1.17 -9.95 9.83
CA TYR A 18 -0.16 -10.89 10.28
C TYR A 18 -0.39 -11.33 11.72
N LEU A 19 -0.67 -10.39 12.64
CA LEU A 19 -0.93 -10.70 14.05
C LEU A 19 -2.18 -11.59 14.23
N VAL A 20 -3.26 -11.25 13.54
CA VAL A 20 -4.51 -12.04 13.57
C VAL A 20 -4.30 -13.41 12.95
N GLY A 21 -3.62 -13.48 11.80
CA GLY A 21 -3.31 -14.73 11.13
C GLY A 21 -2.49 -15.66 12.02
N GLU A 22 -1.43 -15.15 12.64
CA GLU A 22 -0.59 -15.90 13.58
C GLU A 22 -1.38 -16.41 14.80
N ALA A 23 -2.19 -15.55 15.40
CA ALA A 23 -3.05 -15.94 16.50
C ALA A 23 -4.00 -17.10 16.11
N ILE A 24 -4.62 -17.02 14.93
CA ILE A 24 -5.51 -18.07 14.44
C ILE A 24 -4.73 -19.38 14.17
N LEU A 25 -3.53 -19.29 13.59
CA LEU A 25 -2.70 -20.45 13.29
C LEU A 25 -2.26 -21.17 14.58
N ASN A 26 -1.97 -20.43 15.63
CA ASN A 26 -1.57 -21.00 16.93
C ASN A 26 -2.73 -21.69 17.68
N PHE A 27 -3.97 -21.20 17.52
CA PHE A 27 -5.13 -21.74 18.24
C PHE A 27 -6.01 -22.65 17.39
N GLY A 28 -5.94 -22.61 16.07
CA GLY A 28 -6.90 -23.21 15.14
C GLY A 28 -6.65 -24.67 14.75
N GLY A 29 -5.52 -25.28 15.15
CA GLY A 29 -5.19 -26.66 14.80
C GLY A 29 -5.10 -26.91 13.28
N ALA A 30 -5.48 -28.09 12.82
CA ALA A 30 -5.38 -28.50 11.40
C ALA A 30 -6.22 -27.65 10.44
N ASP A 31 -7.30 -27.04 10.89
CA ASP A 31 -8.19 -26.22 10.08
C ASP A 31 -7.92 -24.69 10.21
N ALA A 32 -6.84 -24.30 10.88
CA ALA A 32 -6.48 -22.91 11.14
C ALA A 32 -6.49 -22.04 9.87
N TRP A 33 -5.99 -22.56 8.76
CA TRP A 33 -5.98 -21.85 7.48
C TRP A 33 -7.40 -21.48 6.99
N ARG A 34 -8.42 -22.32 7.26
CA ARG A 34 -9.81 -22.02 6.93
C ARG A 34 -10.35 -20.87 7.75
N TYR A 35 -10.04 -20.83 9.04
CA TYR A 35 -10.43 -19.72 9.92
C TYR A 35 -9.73 -18.42 9.55
N THR A 36 -8.46 -18.49 9.13
CA THR A 36 -7.73 -17.32 8.63
C THR A 36 -8.40 -16.74 7.39
N LEU A 37 -8.77 -17.57 6.41
CA LEU A 37 -9.51 -17.12 5.23
C LEU A 37 -10.93 -16.62 5.59
N ALA A 38 -11.63 -17.29 6.48
CA ALA A 38 -12.96 -16.87 6.94
C ALA A 38 -12.92 -15.51 7.64
N SER A 39 -11.88 -15.22 8.42
CA SER A 39 -11.73 -13.93 9.10
C SER A 39 -11.70 -12.76 8.12
N THR A 40 -11.08 -12.92 6.95
CA THR A 40 -11.06 -11.89 5.90
C THR A 40 -12.45 -11.68 5.29
N ALA A 41 -13.26 -12.73 5.17
CA ALA A 41 -14.62 -12.63 4.68
C ALA A 41 -15.52 -11.83 5.64
N VAL A 42 -15.33 -11.98 6.95
CA VAL A 42 -16.06 -11.20 7.97
C VAL A 42 -15.75 -9.71 7.83
N ILE A 43 -14.46 -9.35 7.69
CA ILE A 43 -14.06 -7.96 7.47
C ILE A 43 -14.63 -7.42 6.14
N GLY A 44 -14.58 -8.23 5.09
CA GLY A 44 -15.17 -7.89 3.79
C GLY A 44 -16.67 -7.63 3.86
N ALA A 45 -17.41 -8.49 4.57
CA ALA A 45 -18.86 -8.33 4.81
C ALA A 45 -19.16 -7.04 5.61
N LEU A 46 -18.38 -6.76 6.65
CA LEU A 46 -18.51 -5.54 7.44
C LEU A 46 -18.30 -4.29 6.57
N LEU A 47 -17.23 -4.26 5.76
CA LEU A 47 -16.95 -3.16 4.85
C LEU A 47 -18.04 -3.01 3.78
N PHE A 48 -18.58 -4.11 3.28
CA PHE A 48 -19.72 -4.10 2.36
C PHE A 48 -20.94 -3.45 3.00
N LEU A 49 -21.30 -3.83 4.22
CA LEU A 49 -22.43 -3.24 4.95
C LEU A 49 -22.24 -1.74 5.20
N VAL A 50 -21.05 -1.32 5.61
CA VAL A 50 -20.72 0.11 5.80
C VAL A 50 -20.84 0.87 4.47
N ARG A 51 -20.45 0.25 3.36
CA ARG A 51 -20.46 0.89 2.05
C ARG A 51 -21.87 1.01 1.43
N LEU A 52 -22.83 0.19 1.85
CA LEU A 52 -24.23 0.33 1.39
C LEU A 52 -24.83 1.71 1.67
N GLY A 53 -24.38 2.40 2.73
CA GLY A 53 -24.82 3.76 3.07
C GLY A 53 -23.98 4.88 2.46
N THR A 54 -22.94 4.55 1.68
CA THR A 54 -22.01 5.56 1.15
C THR A 54 -22.61 6.20 -0.12
N PRO A 55 -22.72 7.53 -0.19
CA PRO A 55 -23.23 8.21 -1.38
C PRO A 55 -22.26 8.05 -2.56
N GLU A 56 -22.80 8.14 -3.78
CA GLU A 56 -22.03 8.11 -5.01
C GLU A 56 -21.08 9.32 -5.13
N SER A 57 -20.03 9.16 -5.93
CA SER A 57 -19.09 10.25 -6.18
C SER A 57 -19.75 11.42 -6.91
N PRO A 58 -19.69 12.65 -6.40
CA PRO A 58 -20.22 13.82 -7.09
C PRO A 58 -19.65 14.00 -8.51
N ARG A 59 -18.36 13.70 -8.69
CA ARG A 59 -17.72 13.77 -10.02
C ARG A 59 -18.30 12.75 -11.00
N TRP A 60 -18.57 11.55 -10.53
CA TRP A 60 -19.19 10.51 -11.35
C TRP A 60 -20.63 10.91 -11.75
N LEU A 61 -21.41 11.46 -10.82
CA LEU A 61 -22.77 11.94 -11.11
C LEU A 61 -22.76 13.07 -12.15
N LEU A 62 -21.81 13.99 -12.05
CA LEU A 62 -21.63 15.05 -13.05
C LEU A 62 -21.29 14.48 -14.44
N SER A 63 -20.39 13.50 -14.50
CA SER A 63 -20.04 12.83 -15.77
C SER A 63 -21.23 12.07 -16.40
N LYS A 64 -22.24 11.72 -15.60
CA LYS A 64 -23.49 11.09 -16.03
C LYS A 64 -24.63 12.08 -16.29
N GLY A 65 -24.36 13.40 -16.24
CA GLY A 65 -25.36 14.44 -16.49
C GLY A 65 -26.40 14.57 -15.36
N ARG A 66 -26.04 14.25 -14.11
CA ARG A 66 -26.93 14.32 -12.93
C ARG A 66 -26.46 15.38 -11.92
N PRO A 67 -26.46 16.69 -12.31
CA PRO A 67 -25.87 17.74 -11.47
C PRO A 67 -26.64 17.95 -10.16
N GLN A 68 -27.99 17.84 -10.18
CA GLN A 68 -28.80 18.02 -8.98
C GLN A 68 -28.49 17.00 -7.89
N GLN A 69 -28.26 15.73 -8.27
CA GLN A 69 -27.88 14.68 -7.31
C GLN A 69 -26.47 14.91 -6.78
N ALA A 70 -25.55 15.35 -7.63
CA ALA A 70 -24.19 15.70 -7.22
C ALA A 70 -24.19 16.83 -6.20
N GLU A 71 -25.01 17.89 -6.42
CA GLU A 71 -25.12 19.01 -5.50
C GLU A 71 -25.73 18.61 -4.16
N ALA A 72 -26.76 17.77 -4.16
CA ALA A 72 -27.37 17.25 -2.94
C ALA A 72 -26.34 16.47 -2.08
N ILE A 73 -25.47 15.67 -2.69
CA ILE A 73 -24.41 14.94 -1.99
C ILE A 73 -23.34 15.90 -1.46
N ILE A 74 -22.93 16.88 -2.26
CA ILE A 74 -21.94 17.88 -1.83
C ILE A 74 -22.43 18.62 -0.59
N ARG A 75 -23.68 19.10 -0.62
CA ARG A 75 -24.29 19.78 0.53
C ARG A 75 -24.42 18.89 1.75
N ARG A 76 -24.72 17.60 1.56
CA ARG A 76 -24.83 16.63 2.65
C ARG A 76 -23.48 16.32 3.31
N VAL A 77 -22.40 16.22 2.51
CA VAL A 77 -21.07 15.78 2.99
C VAL A 77 -20.19 16.93 3.46
N TYR A 78 -20.22 18.06 2.73
CA TYR A 78 -19.33 19.21 2.99
C TYR A 78 -20.05 20.40 3.64
N GLY A 79 -21.38 20.35 3.74
CA GLY A 79 -22.20 21.42 4.33
C GLY A 79 -22.89 22.29 3.28
N SER A 80 -23.91 23.06 3.74
CA SER A 80 -24.79 23.87 2.90
C SER A 80 -24.07 24.98 2.12
N HIS A 81 -22.89 25.39 2.55
CA HIS A 81 -22.09 26.45 1.91
C HIS A 81 -21.35 25.99 0.65
N PHE A 82 -21.22 24.68 0.43
CA PHE A 82 -20.55 24.14 -0.74
C PHE A 82 -21.54 23.92 -1.88
N THR A 83 -21.18 24.42 -3.06
CA THR A 83 -21.93 24.29 -4.30
C THR A 83 -21.09 23.64 -5.39
N LEU A 84 -21.69 23.31 -6.54
CA LEU A 84 -20.97 22.76 -7.70
C LEU A 84 -19.82 23.67 -8.17
N ASN A 85 -19.95 24.99 -8.00
CA ASN A 85 -18.93 25.96 -8.39
C ASN A 85 -17.64 25.85 -7.56
N ASN A 86 -17.67 25.18 -6.41
CA ASN A 86 -16.48 24.90 -5.59
C ASN A 86 -15.69 23.67 -6.08
N LEU A 87 -16.22 22.93 -7.06
CA LEU A 87 -15.47 21.85 -7.70
C LEU A 87 -14.58 22.42 -8.80
N PRO A 88 -13.35 21.91 -8.94
CA PRO A 88 -12.51 22.29 -10.08
C PRO A 88 -13.25 21.98 -11.38
N GLU A 89 -13.22 22.96 -12.29
CA GLU A 89 -13.86 22.86 -13.60
C GLU A 89 -13.46 21.54 -14.28
N GLN A 90 -14.45 20.72 -14.56
CA GLN A 90 -14.18 19.47 -15.28
C GLN A 90 -14.00 19.84 -16.75
N ALA A 91 -12.77 19.70 -17.23
CA ALA A 91 -12.56 19.60 -18.68
C ALA A 91 -13.52 18.53 -19.21
N GLU A 92 -14.30 18.87 -20.24
CA GLU A 92 -15.24 17.94 -20.88
C GLU A 92 -14.57 16.58 -21.07
N CYS A 93 -15.06 15.58 -20.36
CA CYS A 93 -14.60 14.21 -20.53
C CYS A 93 -15.08 13.70 -21.89
N LYS A 94 -14.39 14.11 -22.97
CA LYS A 94 -14.50 13.38 -24.23
C LYS A 94 -14.13 11.93 -23.91
N HIS A 95 -14.96 11.00 -24.34
CA HIS A 95 -14.66 9.56 -24.26
C HIS A 95 -13.33 9.26 -24.96
N LEU A 96 -12.23 9.42 -24.22
CA LEU A 96 -10.90 9.15 -24.74
C LEU A 96 -10.73 7.63 -24.78
N SER A 97 -10.64 7.08 -25.97
CA SER A 97 -10.23 5.69 -26.15
C SER A 97 -8.79 5.53 -25.61
N PHE A 98 -8.48 4.36 -25.05
CA PHE A 98 -7.13 4.01 -24.61
C PHE A 98 -6.08 4.25 -25.70
N ALA A 99 -6.44 3.94 -26.95
CA ALA A 99 -5.60 4.22 -28.12
C ALA A 99 -5.32 5.70 -28.32
N SER A 100 -6.31 6.58 -28.14
CA SER A 100 -6.14 8.03 -28.26
C SER A 100 -5.22 8.62 -27.18
N LEU A 101 -5.22 8.01 -25.98
CA LEU A 101 -4.34 8.36 -24.88
C LEU A 101 -2.86 8.05 -25.21
N LEU A 102 -2.61 6.91 -25.85
CA LEU A 102 -1.26 6.55 -26.32
C LEU A 102 -0.75 7.48 -27.40
N HIS A 103 -1.62 7.88 -28.35
CA HIS A 103 -1.26 8.80 -29.45
C HIS A 103 -1.16 10.28 -29.02
N SER A 104 -1.78 10.66 -27.91
CA SER A 104 -1.76 12.04 -27.39
C SER A 104 -0.46 12.48 -26.70
N GLY A 105 0.63 11.70 -26.82
CA GLY A 105 1.94 11.99 -26.20
C GLY A 105 2.04 11.57 -24.70
N TYR A 106 0.97 11.06 -24.11
CA TYR A 106 0.98 10.54 -22.73
C TYR A 106 1.62 9.16 -22.61
N GLY A 107 1.86 8.43 -23.72
CA GLY A 107 2.40 7.09 -23.72
C GLY A 107 3.70 6.94 -22.93
N LYS A 108 4.65 7.89 -23.09
CA LYS A 108 5.92 7.89 -22.33
C LYS A 108 5.69 8.04 -20.82
N ARG A 109 4.74 8.88 -20.40
CA ARG A 109 4.40 9.10 -18.98
C ARG A 109 3.72 7.87 -18.39
N MET A 110 2.83 7.24 -19.15
CA MET A 110 2.17 5.99 -18.75
C MET A 110 3.18 4.85 -18.60
N ALA A 111 4.07 4.67 -19.57
CA ALA A 111 5.14 3.68 -19.50
C ALA A 111 6.03 3.91 -18.28
N PHE A 112 6.44 5.15 -18.03
CA PHE A 112 7.22 5.48 -16.82
C PHE A 112 6.50 5.10 -15.54
N VAL A 113 5.23 5.48 -15.38
CA VAL A 113 4.45 5.18 -14.18
C VAL A 113 4.26 3.67 -14.02
N THR A 114 3.99 2.94 -15.12
CA THR A 114 3.83 1.49 -15.09
C THR A 114 5.11 0.79 -14.66
N ILE A 115 6.25 1.13 -15.28
CA ILE A 115 7.56 0.56 -14.92
C ILE A 115 7.90 0.89 -13.46
N PHE A 116 7.68 2.14 -13.05
CA PHE A 116 7.90 2.58 -11.68
C PHE A 116 7.10 1.74 -10.67
N TRP A 117 5.80 1.54 -10.91
CA TRP A 117 4.95 0.73 -10.05
C TRP A 117 5.38 -0.74 -10.04
N MET A 118 5.74 -1.32 -11.19
CA MET A 118 6.26 -2.69 -11.25
C MET A 118 7.54 -2.84 -10.43
N CYS A 119 8.49 -1.93 -10.60
CA CYS A 119 9.75 -1.97 -9.86
C CYS A 119 9.57 -1.73 -8.35
N SER A 120 8.54 -0.98 -7.95
CA SER A 120 8.25 -0.73 -6.53
C SER A 120 7.54 -1.90 -5.86
N VAL A 121 6.48 -2.39 -6.50
CA VAL A 121 5.53 -3.35 -5.90
C VAL A 121 6.09 -4.77 -5.92
N THR A 122 6.78 -5.19 -7.00
CA THR A 122 7.31 -6.55 -7.13
C THR A 122 8.26 -6.93 -5.99
N PRO A 123 9.27 -6.13 -5.61
CA PRO A 123 10.15 -6.46 -4.49
C PRO A 123 9.42 -6.50 -3.14
N VAL A 124 8.43 -5.62 -2.93
CA VAL A 124 7.63 -5.62 -1.69
C VAL A 124 6.90 -6.94 -1.52
N PHE A 125 6.19 -7.40 -2.55
CA PHE A 125 5.47 -8.66 -2.48
C PHE A 125 6.41 -9.86 -2.46
N ALA A 126 7.57 -9.79 -3.12
CA ALA A 126 8.60 -10.83 -3.01
C ALA A 126 9.09 -10.97 -1.56
N VAL A 127 9.38 -9.85 -0.88
CA VAL A 127 9.75 -9.87 0.53
C VAL A 127 8.64 -10.45 1.40
N TYR A 128 7.39 -10.04 1.22
CA TYR A 128 6.26 -10.61 1.97
C TYR A 128 6.09 -12.12 1.75
N ALA A 129 6.27 -12.60 0.52
CA ALA A 129 6.10 -14.02 0.20
C ALA A 129 7.27 -14.90 0.69
N PHE A 130 8.49 -14.39 0.62
CA PHE A 130 9.71 -15.18 0.86
C PHE A 130 10.35 -14.93 2.23
N ALA A 131 10.06 -13.83 2.93
CA ALA A 131 10.63 -13.53 4.23
C ALA A 131 10.46 -14.69 5.24
N PRO A 132 9.28 -15.31 5.40
CA PRO A 132 9.13 -16.43 6.33
C PRO A 132 10.08 -17.60 6.00
N LYS A 133 10.18 -17.97 4.71
CA LYS A 133 11.07 -19.06 4.25
C LYS A 133 12.56 -18.75 4.46
N VAL A 134 12.94 -17.48 4.25
CA VAL A 134 14.32 -17.06 4.52
C VAL A 134 14.61 -17.08 6.01
N LEU A 135 13.68 -16.64 6.84
CA LEU A 135 13.83 -16.68 8.30
C LEU A 135 13.93 -18.13 8.84
N GLU A 136 13.13 -19.04 8.29
CA GLU A 136 13.25 -20.48 8.59
C GLU A 136 14.59 -21.05 8.18
N ALA A 137 15.10 -20.71 6.98
CA ALA A 137 16.41 -21.14 6.49
C ALA A 137 17.58 -20.62 7.34
N LEU A 138 17.40 -19.51 8.06
CA LEU A 138 18.35 -18.98 9.02
C LEU A 138 18.32 -19.69 10.39
N HIS A 139 17.66 -20.84 10.48
CA HIS A 139 17.44 -21.60 11.72
C HIS A 139 16.68 -20.82 12.82
N LEU A 140 15.97 -19.77 12.45
CA LEU A 140 14.97 -19.10 13.27
C LEU A 140 13.69 -19.93 13.21
N SER A 141 13.70 -21.13 13.79
CA SER A 141 12.59 -22.08 13.75
C SER A 141 11.48 -21.68 14.73
N GLY A 142 10.24 -22.01 14.37
CA GLY A 142 9.07 -21.81 15.20
C GLY A 142 8.56 -20.35 15.20
N ASP A 143 8.14 -19.89 16.38
CA ASP A 143 7.50 -18.57 16.57
C ASP A 143 8.35 -17.37 16.10
N TRP A 144 9.69 -17.54 16.08
CA TRP A 144 10.62 -16.47 15.67
C TRP A 144 10.51 -16.09 14.20
N ALA A 145 10.16 -17.00 13.30
CA ALA A 145 9.97 -16.70 11.89
C ALA A 145 8.75 -15.78 11.67
N SER A 146 7.66 -16.05 12.39
CA SER A 146 6.44 -15.26 12.37
C SER A 146 6.65 -13.87 12.98
N TYR A 147 7.32 -13.79 14.13
CA TYR A 147 7.68 -12.51 14.75
C TYR A 147 8.61 -11.69 13.85
N GLY A 148 9.52 -12.33 13.12
CA GLY A 148 10.37 -11.67 12.14
C GLY A 148 9.57 -11.01 11.02
N SER A 149 8.56 -11.68 10.49
CA SER A 149 7.67 -11.14 9.46
C SER A 149 6.85 -9.95 9.97
N ILE A 150 6.36 -10.02 11.20
CA ILE A 150 5.67 -8.90 11.88
C ILE A 150 6.62 -7.72 12.05
N ALA A 151 7.85 -7.96 12.51
CA ALA A 151 8.85 -6.93 12.70
C ALA A 151 9.20 -6.21 11.40
N ILE A 152 9.38 -6.95 10.29
CA ILE A 152 9.61 -6.37 8.95
C ILE A 152 8.43 -5.48 8.54
N THR A 153 7.19 -5.93 8.76
CA THR A 153 6.00 -5.15 8.42
C THR A 153 5.88 -3.88 9.26
N LEU A 154 6.23 -3.94 10.55
CA LEU A 154 6.28 -2.76 11.42
C LEU A 154 7.36 -1.76 10.96
N LEU A 155 8.51 -2.24 10.45
CA LEU A 155 9.53 -1.38 9.87
C LEU A 155 9.04 -0.65 8.60
N PHE A 156 8.19 -1.26 7.79
CA PHE A 156 7.50 -0.55 6.69
C PHE A 156 6.65 0.62 7.22
N VAL A 157 5.90 0.41 8.29
CA VAL A 157 5.10 1.49 8.92
C VAL A 157 6.01 2.61 9.42
N VAL A 158 7.09 2.27 10.10
CA VAL A 158 8.06 3.25 10.61
C VAL A 158 8.69 4.04 9.47
N GLY A 159 9.12 3.37 8.39
CA GLY A 159 9.64 4.00 7.18
C GLY A 159 8.64 5.00 6.58
N CYS A 160 7.38 4.61 6.45
CA CYS A 160 6.32 5.47 5.94
C CYS A 160 6.07 6.71 6.81
N VAL A 161 6.09 6.55 8.13
CA VAL A 161 5.96 7.68 9.08
C VAL A 161 7.15 8.64 8.95
N ILE A 162 8.37 8.11 8.90
CA ILE A 162 9.58 8.92 8.72
C ILE A 162 9.52 9.68 7.40
N ALA A 163 9.19 9.01 6.30
CA ALA A 163 9.10 9.63 4.98
C ALA A 163 8.04 10.72 4.91
N THR A 164 6.90 10.52 5.57
CA THR A 164 5.83 11.53 5.65
C THR A 164 6.34 12.84 6.29
N ARG A 165 7.27 12.74 7.22
CA ARG A 165 7.92 13.92 7.83
C ARG A 165 9.02 14.49 6.95
N LEU A 166 9.84 13.63 6.35
CA LEU A 166 10.96 14.02 5.51
C LEU A 166 10.55 14.62 4.16
N VAL A 167 9.37 14.29 3.64
CA VAL A 167 8.89 14.81 2.35
C VAL A 167 8.79 16.33 2.33
N ASN A 168 8.51 16.94 3.47
CA ASN A 168 8.41 18.40 3.59
C ASN A 168 9.77 19.10 3.63
N THR A 169 10.83 18.40 4.04
CA THR A 169 12.20 18.95 4.18
C THR A 169 13.07 18.62 2.98
N LEU A 170 13.08 17.36 2.54
CA LEU A 170 13.94 16.90 1.42
C LEU A 170 13.29 17.10 0.06
N GLY A 171 11.96 17.20 0.02
CA GLY A 171 11.19 17.23 -1.22
C GLY A 171 11.00 15.85 -1.85
N ARG A 172 9.89 15.70 -2.59
CA ARG A 172 9.42 14.41 -3.14
C ARG A 172 10.43 13.68 -4.00
N ARG A 173 11.12 14.40 -4.91
CA ARG A 173 12.06 13.80 -5.86
C ARG A 173 13.29 13.22 -5.16
N LYS A 174 13.89 13.99 -4.25
CA LYS A 174 15.09 13.53 -3.53
C LYS A 174 14.76 12.35 -2.63
N LEU A 175 13.68 12.43 -1.87
CA LEU A 175 13.23 11.35 -1.00
C LEU A 175 13.05 10.05 -1.79
N LEU A 176 12.32 10.08 -2.89
CA LEU A 176 12.08 8.93 -3.76
C LEU A 176 13.37 8.32 -4.31
N LEU A 177 14.30 9.15 -4.80
CA LEU A 177 15.59 8.65 -5.31
C LEU A 177 16.42 7.97 -4.22
N HIS A 178 16.46 8.54 -3.01
CA HIS A 178 17.19 7.92 -1.88
C HIS A 178 16.51 6.62 -1.42
N SER A 179 15.18 6.60 -1.32
CA SER A 179 14.45 5.38 -0.94
C SER A 179 14.74 4.22 -1.90
N PHE A 180 14.68 4.46 -3.21
CA PHE A 180 15.00 3.42 -4.21
C PHE A 180 16.46 3.01 -4.21
N LEU A 181 17.38 3.97 -4.06
CA LEU A 181 18.81 3.68 -4.03
C LEU A 181 19.16 2.79 -2.83
N TRP A 182 18.74 3.18 -1.64
CA TRP A 182 19.07 2.45 -0.41
C TRP A 182 18.34 1.12 -0.29
N SER A 183 17.07 1.05 -0.70
CA SER A 183 16.34 -0.22 -0.74
C SER A 183 16.92 -1.18 -1.77
N GLY A 184 17.31 -0.68 -2.96
CA GLY A 184 17.98 -1.49 -3.97
C GLY A 184 19.33 -2.01 -3.49
N LEU A 185 20.13 -1.15 -2.85
CA LEU A 185 21.42 -1.55 -2.26
C LEU A 185 21.25 -2.61 -1.17
N ALA A 186 20.23 -2.47 -0.31
CA ALA A 186 19.93 -3.46 0.72
C ALA A 186 19.61 -4.83 0.13
N LEU A 187 18.81 -4.90 -0.95
CA LEU A 187 18.50 -6.15 -1.65
C LEU A 187 19.71 -6.74 -2.38
N LEU A 188 20.56 -5.91 -2.99
CA LEU A 188 21.81 -6.38 -3.62
C LEU A 188 22.76 -6.97 -2.59
N LEU A 189 22.92 -6.32 -1.44
CA LEU A 189 23.75 -6.83 -0.35
C LEU A 189 23.17 -8.11 0.23
N LEU A 190 21.85 -8.21 0.36
CA LEU A 190 21.18 -9.43 0.78
C LEU A 190 21.49 -10.60 -0.16
N GLY A 191 21.45 -10.37 -1.49
CA GLY A 191 21.79 -11.40 -2.47
C GLY A 191 23.27 -11.78 -2.48
N ALA A 192 24.16 -10.81 -2.25
CA ALA A 192 25.62 -11.04 -2.22
C ALA A 192 26.08 -11.75 -0.94
N LEU A 193 25.43 -11.46 0.19
CA LEU A 193 25.78 -11.98 1.52
C LEU A 193 24.89 -13.15 1.96
N ARG A 194 24.40 -13.95 1.00
CA ARG A 194 23.50 -15.08 1.28
C ARG A 194 24.07 -16.09 2.31
N ASP A 195 25.40 -16.25 2.35
CA ASP A 195 26.11 -17.16 3.26
C ASP A 195 26.61 -16.41 4.51
N GLY A 196 26.17 -15.16 4.73
CA GLY A 196 26.56 -14.33 5.86
C GLY A 196 25.85 -14.68 7.16
N PRO A 197 26.27 -14.06 8.28
CA PRO A 197 25.60 -14.29 9.57
C PRO A 197 24.13 -13.83 9.52
N SER A 198 23.26 -14.62 10.17
CA SER A 198 21.78 -14.40 10.20
C SER A 198 21.39 -12.97 10.59
N VAL A 199 22.16 -12.36 11.49
CA VAL A 199 21.94 -10.97 11.94
C VAL A 199 22.08 -9.97 10.78
N VAL A 200 23.07 -10.17 9.89
CA VAL A 200 23.28 -9.28 8.74
C VAL A 200 22.13 -9.39 7.76
N ILE A 201 21.64 -10.59 7.51
CA ILE A 201 20.49 -10.83 6.63
C ILE A 201 19.23 -10.15 7.18
N LEU A 202 18.97 -10.28 8.48
CA LEU A 202 17.85 -9.60 9.15
C LEU A 202 17.98 -8.07 9.09
N LEU A 203 19.19 -7.54 9.28
CA LEU A 203 19.43 -6.10 9.15
C LEU A 203 19.20 -5.60 7.72
N MET A 204 19.57 -6.37 6.70
CA MET A 204 19.32 -5.99 5.30
C MET A 204 17.83 -6.01 4.95
N PHE A 205 17.07 -7.01 5.42
CA PHE A 205 15.62 -7.03 5.30
C PHE A 205 14.98 -5.83 6.00
N GLY A 206 15.41 -5.54 7.23
CA GLY A 206 14.92 -4.39 7.99
C GLY A 206 15.24 -3.06 7.31
N ALA A 207 16.46 -2.90 6.81
CA ALA A 207 16.86 -1.72 6.05
C ALA A 207 16.03 -1.55 4.77
N TYR A 208 15.84 -2.64 4.01
CA TYR A 208 14.96 -2.62 2.84
C TYR A 208 13.55 -2.17 3.21
N ALA A 209 12.94 -2.77 4.24
CA ALA A 209 11.59 -2.45 4.67
C ALA A 209 11.45 -0.96 5.08
N LEU A 210 12.44 -0.44 5.79
CA LEU A 210 12.46 0.94 6.24
C LEU A 210 12.57 1.93 5.09
N PHE A 211 13.44 1.66 4.11
CA PHE A 211 13.67 2.58 2.99
C PHE A 211 12.57 2.52 1.94
N ILE A 212 12.00 1.36 1.65
CA ILE A 212 10.93 1.23 0.64
C ILE A 212 9.56 1.69 1.20
N GLY A 213 9.37 1.65 2.53
CA GLY A 213 8.18 2.18 3.19
C GLY A 213 8.06 3.71 3.08
N GLY A 214 9.12 4.38 2.72
CA GLY A 214 9.19 5.83 2.51
C GLY A 214 9.18 6.25 1.10
#